data_1bbce09ad96c85ff9302dd741cfaf673
#
_entry.id   1bbce09ad96c85ff9302dd741cfaf673
#
_cell.length_a   1.000
_cell.length_b   1.000
_cell.length_c   1.000
_cell.angle_alpha   90.00
_cell.angle_beta   90.00
_cell.angle_gamma   90.00
#
_symmetry.space_group_name_H-M   'P 1'
#
loop_
_entity.id
_entity.type
_entity.pdbx_description
1 polymer ?
#
loop_
_entity_poly.entity_id
_entity_poly.type
_entity_poly.pdbx_seq_one_letter_code
_entity_poly.pdbx_strand_id
1 'polypeptide(L)'
;DVAVTATSFDVYTGEAMAMGERTPLALLDAPASGRMAIGETLTNIAASRIGKLSDIKLSANWMSAAGHPGEDARLYDTVKAVGMELCPELGITIPVGKDSMSMATRWNEDGTDKSVTSPLSLIVTGFAPVTDIRQTLTPQLRMDKGTTDLILIDLGRGQNRMGASILAQTHGKLGKQAPDVDDAEDLKAFFAVIQGLNADGHLLAYHDRSDGGLLTSVVEMAFAGHCGLNIVLDSVAEDAAEINGILFNEELGAVIQVRQDATPDVLAQFSAAGLAECVAVIGQPINNGEVNISFNGDTVFTGQRRLLQRQWAETSYQIQRLRDNADCAEQEFDVILEEDNPGLST
;
A
#
# COMPACT_ATOMS: atom_id res chain seq x y z
N ASP A 1 -0.91 -2.21 -7.34
CA ASP A 1 -1.33 -0.82 -7.14
C ASP A 1 -0.67 0.16 -8.11
N VAL A 2 -0.07 -0.35 -9.18
CA VAL A 2 0.46 0.41 -10.29
C VAL A 2 -0.23 -0.01 -11.60
N ALA A 3 -0.61 0.96 -12.43
CA ALA A 3 -1.04 0.71 -13.79
C ALA A 3 0.14 0.91 -14.75
N VAL A 4 0.35 -0.04 -15.65
CA VAL A 4 1.42 0.02 -16.64
C VAL A 4 0.83 -0.18 -18.04
N THR A 5 1.20 0.71 -18.96
CA THR A 5 0.79 0.65 -20.36
C THR A 5 2.01 0.54 -21.27
N ALA A 6 1.89 -0.24 -22.34
CA ALA A 6 2.93 -0.34 -23.37
C ALA A 6 2.88 0.87 -24.31
N THR A 7 4.04 1.38 -24.71
CA THR A 7 4.15 2.49 -25.67
C THR A 7 3.67 2.07 -27.07
N SER A 8 3.94 0.83 -27.47
CA SER A 8 3.44 0.24 -28.73
C SER A 8 3.45 -1.30 -28.65
N PHE A 9 2.96 -1.95 -29.72
CA PHE A 9 2.94 -3.42 -29.81
C PHE A 9 4.32 -4.03 -30.11
N ASP A 10 5.29 -3.23 -30.54
CA ASP A 10 6.57 -3.72 -31.06
C ASP A 10 7.74 -3.49 -30.08
N VAL A 11 7.50 -2.82 -28.94
CA VAL A 11 8.53 -2.51 -27.94
C VAL A 11 8.04 -2.86 -26.53
N TYR A 12 8.99 -3.01 -25.61
CA TYR A 12 8.69 -3.31 -24.20
C TYR A 12 8.78 -2.09 -23.28
N THR A 13 9.02 -0.91 -23.84
CA THR A 13 8.94 0.33 -23.06
C THR A 13 7.48 0.72 -22.81
N GLY A 14 7.24 1.45 -21.73
CA GLY A 14 5.90 1.83 -21.34
C GLY A 14 5.87 3.04 -20.43
N GLU A 15 4.72 3.25 -19.83
CA GLU A 15 4.46 4.27 -18.82
C GLU A 15 3.80 3.63 -17.61
N ALA A 16 4.21 4.04 -16.41
CA ALA A 16 3.61 3.66 -15.15
C ALA A 16 2.84 4.83 -14.55
N MET A 17 1.71 4.51 -13.91
CA MET A 17 0.92 5.43 -13.11
C MET A 17 0.56 4.76 -11.79
N ALA A 18 0.76 5.47 -10.67
CA ALA A 18 0.34 5.02 -9.36
C ALA A 18 -0.22 6.20 -8.55
N MET A 19 -1.10 5.90 -7.61
CA MET A 19 -1.69 6.89 -6.73
C MET A 19 -1.22 6.70 -5.29
N GLY A 20 -1.29 7.77 -4.51
CA GLY A 20 -1.16 7.75 -3.07
C GLY A 20 -2.08 8.78 -2.44
N GLU A 21 -2.72 8.42 -1.34
CA GLU A 21 -3.56 9.29 -0.53
C GLU A 21 -3.63 8.80 0.92
N ARG A 22 -3.68 9.72 1.87
CA ARG A 22 -3.81 9.41 3.30
C ARG A 22 -4.73 10.42 3.99
N THR A 23 -5.92 10.60 3.42
CA THR A 23 -6.86 11.66 3.82
C THR A 23 -7.29 11.58 5.30
N PRO A 24 -7.69 10.44 5.87
CA PRO A 24 -8.08 10.38 7.28
C PRO A 24 -6.97 10.81 8.25
N LEU A 25 -5.71 10.63 7.85
CA LEU A 25 -4.55 11.00 8.65
C LEU A 25 -4.45 12.52 8.88
N ALA A 26 -4.96 13.34 7.94
CA ALA A 26 -4.97 14.80 8.06
C ALA A 26 -5.78 15.30 9.26
N LEU A 27 -6.67 14.50 9.81
CA LEU A 27 -7.39 14.84 11.05
C LEU A 27 -6.45 14.84 12.27
N LEU A 28 -5.38 14.05 12.26
CA LEU A 28 -4.36 13.99 13.30
C LEU A 28 -3.19 14.93 13.00
N ASP A 29 -2.60 14.77 11.80
CA ASP A 29 -1.43 15.52 11.34
C ASP A 29 -1.53 15.73 9.82
N ALA A 30 -1.87 16.94 9.42
CA ALA A 30 -2.07 17.28 8.01
C ALA A 30 -0.75 17.22 7.21
N PRO A 31 0.39 17.78 7.68
CA PRO A 31 1.68 17.57 7.04
C PRO A 31 2.08 16.11 6.85
N ALA A 32 1.91 15.27 7.88
CA ALA A 32 2.18 13.83 7.78
C ALA A 32 1.31 13.16 6.72
N SER A 33 0.02 13.52 6.63
CA SER A 33 -0.86 12.96 5.60
C SER A 33 -0.36 13.26 4.18
N GLY A 34 0.18 14.45 3.97
CA GLY A 34 0.75 14.85 2.68
C GLY A 34 2.04 14.09 2.36
N ARG A 35 2.95 13.97 3.33
CA ARG A 35 4.19 13.20 3.15
C ARG A 35 3.89 11.71 2.91
N MET A 36 2.95 11.14 3.65
CA MET A 36 2.52 9.76 3.47
C MET A 36 1.88 9.52 2.10
N ALA A 37 1.08 10.45 1.57
CA ALA A 37 0.53 10.34 0.21
C ALA A 37 1.63 10.33 -0.88
N ILE A 38 2.69 11.13 -0.72
CA ILE A 38 3.87 11.06 -1.58
C ILE A 38 4.55 9.69 -1.43
N GLY A 39 4.79 9.25 -0.18
CA GLY A 39 5.44 7.97 0.09
C GLY A 39 4.69 6.79 -0.50
N GLU A 40 3.38 6.72 -0.34
CA GLU A 40 2.52 5.66 -0.91
C GLU A 40 2.55 5.67 -2.45
N THR A 41 2.53 6.85 -3.08
CA THR A 41 2.73 6.94 -4.54
C THR A 41 4.05 6.28 -4.95
N LEU A 42 5.12 6.48 -4.17
CA LEU A 42 6.45 5.94 -4.49
C LEU A 42 6.55 4.45 -4.19
N THR A 43 5.95 3.96 -3.11
CA THR A 43 5.92 2.51 -2.84
C THR A 43 5.08 1.76 -3.88
N ASN A 44 3.96 2.32 -4.31
CA ASN A 44 3.13 1.75 -5.38
C ASN A 44 3.86 1.70 -6.73
N ILE A 45 4.44 2.81 -7.18
CA ILE A 45 5.09 2.86 -8.49
C ILE A 45 6.41 2.07 -8.52
N ALA A 46 7.01 1.76 -7.37
CA ALA A 46 8.23 0.97 -7.25
C ALA A 46 8.09 -0.46 -7.81
N ALA A 47 6.86 -0.99 -7.89
CA ALA A 47 6.58 -2.27 -8.56
C ALA A 47 6.92 -2.28 -10.05
N SER A 48 7.06 -1.11 -10.68
CA SER A 48 7.40 -0.96 -12.10
C SER A 48 8.90 -0.77 -12.31
N ARG A 49 9.38 -1.14 -13.49
CA ARG A 49 10.78 -0.98 -13.89
C ARG A 49 11.04 0.47 -14.37
N ILE A 50 11.32 1.39 -13.46
CA ILE A 50 11.49 2.83 -13.77
C ILE A 50 13.01 3.08 -13.81
N GLY A 51 13.87 3.13 -13.49
CA GLY A 51 15.29 3.43 -13.57
C GLY A 51 15.72 4.36 -12.43
N LYS A 52 15.15 5.55 -12.34
CA LYS A 52 15.55 6.54 -11.34
C LYS A 52 14.34 7.18 -10.67
N LEU A 53 14.43 7.42 -9.38
CA LEU A 53 13.41 8.15 -8.63
C LEU A 53 13.10 9.53 -9.26
N SER A 54 14.11 10.25 -9.75
CA SER A 54 13.98 11.56 -10.41
C SER A 54 13.19 11.54 -11.73
N ASP A 55 12.98 10.38 -12.32
CA ASP A 55 12.17 10.23 -13.55
C ASP A 55 10.67 10.32 -13.25
N ILE A 56 10.29 10.12 -11.98
CA ILE A 56 8.90 10.23 -11.52
C ILE A 56 8.48 11.70 -11.52
N LYS A 57 7.32 12.00 -12.13
CA LYS A 57 6.66 13.30 -12.08
C LYS A 57 5.31 13.12 -11.40
N LEU A 58 4.97 14.08 -10.54
CA LEU A 58 3.76 14.01 -9.72
C LEU A 58 2.69 14.98 -10.23
N SER A 59 1.45 14.56 -10.17
CA SER A 59 0.28 15.44 -10.23
C SER A 59 -0.37 15.47 -8.87
N ALA A 60 -0.54 16.65 -8.27
CA ALA A 60 -1.12 16.81 -6.95
C ALA A 60 -2.52 17.40 -7.02
N ASN A 61 -3.49 16.74 -6.41
CA ASN A 61 -4.85 17.24 -6.26
C ASN A 61 -5.09 17.62 -4.80
N TRP A 62 -5.10 18.93 -4.53
CA TRP A 62 -5.32 19.50 -3.21
C TRP A 62 -6.80 19.79 -2.99
N MET A 63 -7.36 19.29 -1.91
CA MET A 63 -8.75 19.53 -1.55
C MET A 63 -8.83 20.04 -0.10
N SER A 64 -9.47 21.19 0.10
CA SER A 64 -9.61 21.82 1.41
C SER A 64 -10.94 22.58 1.52
N ALA A 65 -11.47 22.68 2.73
CA ALA A 65 -12.59 23.55 3.06
C ALA A 65 -12.06 24.96 3.41
N ALA A 66 -11.57 25.70 2.44
CA ALA A 66 -11.00 27.02 2.66
C ALA A 66 -11.94 27.95 3.43
N GLY A 67 -11.39 28.67 4.41
CA GLY A 67 -12.14 29.54 5.31
C GLY A 67 -12.84 28.78 6.47
N HIS A 68 -12.82 27.46 6.50
CA HIS A 68 -13.22 26.73 7.71
C HIS A 68 -12.12 26.84 8.78
N PRO A 69 -12.45 27.03 10.07
CA PRO A 69 -11.44 27.24 11.10
C PRO A 69 -10.35 26.15 11.10
N GLY A 70 -9.09 26.56 10.91
CA GLY A 70 -7.91 25.70 10.93
C GLY A 70 -7.52 25.09 9.58
N GLU A 71 -8.42 24.98 8.59
CA GLU A 71 -8.12 24.30 7.31
C GLU A 71 -7.13 25.04 6.44
N ASP A 72 -7.14 26.39 6.42
CA ASP A 72 -6.18 27.19 5.66
C ASP A 72 -4.74 27.01 6.19
N ALA A 73 -4.57 26.93 7.50
CA ALA A 73 -3.27 26.67 8.13
C ALA A 73 -2.78 25.26 7.82
N ARG A 74 -3.66 24.25 7.94
CA ARG A 74 -3.34 22.83 7.60
C ARG A 74 -2.92 22.70 6.14
N LEU A 75 -3.63 23.37 5.22
CA LEU A 75 -3.26 23.38 3.80
C LEU A 75 -1.87 23.99 3.58
N TYR A 76 -1.62 25.15 4.18
CA TYR A 76 -0.32 25.83 4.05
C TYR A 76 0.83 24.95 4.59
N ASP A 77 0.67 24.38 5.79
CA ASP A 77 1.70 23.56 6.43
C ASP A 77 1.97 22.29 5.62
N THR A 78 0.92 21.67 5.05
CA THR A 78 1.05 20.47 4.23
C THR A 78 1.72 20.77 2.89
N VAL A 79 1.33 21.86 2.22
CA VAL A 79 1.97 22.31 0.96
C VAL A 79 3.44 22.60 1.19
N LYS A 80 3.79 23.22 2.32
CA LYS A 80 5.18 23.47 2.70
C LYS A 80 5.95 22.17 2.92
N ALA A 81 5.41 21.26 3.73
CA ALA A 81 6.05 19.96 4.04
C ALA A 81 6.29 19.12 2.78
N VAL A 82 5.35 19.10 1.85
CA VAL A 82 5.46 18.35 0.60
C VAL A 82 6.31 19.09 -0.45
N GLY A 83 5.98 20.35 -0.74
CA GLY A 83 6.53 21.06 -1.90
C GLY A 83 7.86 21.75 -1.63
N MET A 84 8.14 22.14 -0.39
CA MET A 84 9.38 22.85 -0.02
C MET A 84 10.39 21.97 0.73
N GLU A 85 9.95 20.87 1.31
CA GLU A 85 10.77 19.98 2.12
C GLU A 85 10.93 18.62 1.42
N LEU A 86 9.93 17.73 1.48
CA LEU A 86 10.05 16.33 1.06
C LEU A 86 10.36 16.16 -0.46
N CYS A 87 9.61 16.79 -1.36
CA CYS A 87 9.83 16.61 -2.80
C CYS A 87 11.20 17.11 -3.27
N PRO A 88 11.69 18.29 -2.84
CA PRO A 88 13.08 18.69 -3.11
C PRO A 88 14.13 17.74 -2.56
N GLU A 89 13.94 17.22 -1.35
CA GLU A 89 14.84 16.25 -0.72
C GLU A 89 14.86 14.93 -1.51
N LEU A 90 13.71 14.42 -1.94
CA LEU A 90 13.61 13.24 -2.81
C LEU A 90 14.12 13.49 -4.24
N GLY A 91 14.31 14.72 -4.66
CA GLY A 91 14.70 15.08 -6.03
C GLY A 91 13.58 14.86 -7.06
N ILE A 92 12.32 14.90 -6.62
CA ILE A 92 11.12 14.77 -7.47
C ILE A 92 10.36 16.08 -7.57
N THR A 93 9.44 16.20 -8.53
CA THR A 93 8.71 17.45 -8.79
C THR A 93 7.22 17.22 -8.96
N ILE A 94 6.44 18.25 -8.63
CA ILE A 94 5.00 18.35 -8.88
C ILE A 94 4.77 19.41 -9.96
N PRO A 95 4.95 19.08 -11.25
CA PRO A 95 4.81 20.06 -12.33
C PRO A 95 3.36 20.46 -12.61
N VAL A 96 2.40 19.68 -12.16
CA VAL A 96 0.98 19.88 -12.43
C VAL A 96 0.13 19.45 -11.24
N GLY A 97 -1.05 20.03 -11.14
CA GLY A 97 -2.03 19.69 -10.12
C GLY A 97 -3.27 20.55 -10.28
N LYS A 98 -4.19 20.39 -9.35
CA LYS A 98 -5.38 21.22 -9.23
C LYS A 98 -5.81 21.35 -7.77
N ASP A 99 -6.62 22.39 -7.51
CA ASP A 99 -7.13 22.69 -6.18
C ASP A 99 -8.66 22.62 -6.16
N SER A 100 -9.23 22.11 -5.06
CA SER A 100 -10.66 22.15 -4.76
C SER A 100 -10.83 22.75 -3.35
N MET A 101 -11.17 24.05 -3.29
CA MET A 101 -11.16 24.79 -2.03
C MET A 101 -12.54 24.92 -1.35
N SER A 102 -13.55 24.24 -1.85
CA SER A 102 -14.93 24.30 -1.31
C SER A 102 -15.42 22.95 -0.78
N MET A 103 -14.57 22.25 -0.02
CA MET A 103 -14.83 20.88 0.43
C MET A 103 -15.77 20.83 1.66
N ALA A 104 -16.96 21.40 1.49
CA ALA A 104 -18.04 21.34 2.47
C ALA A 104 -19.39 21.17 1.78
N THR A 105 -20.26 20.35 2.36
CA THR A 105 -21.64 20.18 1.92
C THR A 105 -22.58 20.75 2.99
N ARG A 106 -23.59 21.51 2.56
CA ARG A 106 -24.61 22.08 3.44
C ARG A 106 -25.98 21.73 2.90
N TRP A 107 -26.91 21.34 3.77
CA TRP A 107 -28.29 21.05 3.41
C TRP A 107 -29.24 21.37 4.57
N ASN A 108 -30.52 21.45 4.26
CA ASN A 108 -31.55 21.56 5.27
C ASN A 108 -32.34 20.25 5.33
N GLU A 109 -32.51 19.70 6.52
CA GLU A 109 -33.29 18.50 6.77
C GLU A 109 -34.31 18.79 7.86
N ASP A 110 -35.57 18.73 7.50
CA ASP A 110 -36.70 18.99 8.39
C ASP A 110 -36.64 20.35 9.15
N GLY A 111 -36.18 21.40 8.45
CA GLY A 111 -36.01 22.75 9.00
C GLY A 111 -34.74 22.95 9.81
N THR A 112 -33.85 21.96 9.88
CA THR A 112 -32.55 22.04 10.55
C THR A 112 -31.41 22.13 9.51
N ASP A 113 -30.58 23.19 9.62
CA ASP A 113 -29.40 23.33 8.78
C ASP A 113 -28.31 22.36 9.24
N LYS A 114 -27.83 21.56 8.30
CA LYS A 114 -26.77 20.59 8.50
C LYS A 114 -25.59 20.89 7.59
N SER A 115 -24.39 20.50 8.02
CA SER A 115 -23.18 20.61 7.21
C SER A 115 -22.20 19.49 7.51
N VAL A 116 -21.45 19.09 6.49
CA VAL A 116 -20.28 18.24 6.58
C VAL A 116 -19.11 18.95 5.94
N THR A 117 -17.98 18.99 6.63
CA THR A 117 -16.73 19.56 6.14
C THR A 117 -15.73 18.44 5.99
N SER A 118 -15.17 18.29 4.79
CA SER A 118 -14.09 17.32 4.53
C SER A 118 -12.79 17.79 5.17
N PRO A 119 -11.98 16.91 5.74
CA PRO A 119 -10.61 17.24 6.12
C PRO A 119 -9.78 17.60 4.88
N LEU A 120 -8.62 18.24 5.10
CA LEU A 120 -7.62 18.40 4.06
C LEU A 120 -7.32 17.05 3.42
N SER A 121 -7.28 17.03 2.10
CA SER A 121 -6.96 15.82 1.34
C SER A 121 -5.93 16.16 0.27
N LEU A 122 -4.88 15.35 0.19
CA LEU A 122 -3.93 15.35 -0.91
C LEU A 122 -4.00 14.01 -1.62
N ILE A 123 -4.38 14.03 -2.89
CA ILE A 123 -4.29 12.86 -3.76
C ILE A 123 -3.17 13.12 -4.76
N VAL A 124 -2.20 12.22 -4.79
CA VAL A 124 -1.03 12.31 -5.66
C VAL A 124 -1.09 11.20 -6.70
N THR A 125 -0.80 11.54 -7.94
CA THR A 125 -0.57 10.56 -9.00
C THR A 125 0.86 10.69 -9.50
N GLY A 126 1.63 9.61 -9.39
CA GLY A 126 2.97 9.50 -9.95
C GLY A 126 2.94 8.95 -11.37
N PHE A 127 3.74 9.53 -12.25
CA PHE A 127 3.93 9.10 -13.64
C PHE A 127 5.41 8.89 -13.89
N ALA A 128 5.76 7.80 -14.55
CA ALA A 128 7.15 7.53 -14.92
C ALA A 128 7.26 6.69 -16.19
N PRO A 129 8.32 6.89 -17.01
CA PRO A 129 8.63 5.97 -18.08
C PRO A 129 9.08 4.61 -17.53
N VAL A 130 8.60 3.53 -18.13
CA VAL A 130 8.97 2.14 -17.82
C VAL A 130 9.95 1.63 -18.87
N THR A 131 11.07 1.13 -18.43
CA THR A 131 12.14 0.64 -19.33
C THR A 131 11.85 -0.75 -19.89
N ASP A 132 11.15 -1.60 -19.13
CA ASP A 132 10.68 -2.91 -19.57
C ASP A 132 9.41 -3.31 -18.82
N ILE A 133 8.25 -3.26 -19.50
CA ILE A 133 6.95 -3.59 -18.93
C ILE A 133 6.82 -5.04 -18.45
N ARG A 134 7.63 -5.96 -18.99
CA ARG A 134 7.63 -7.38 -18.60
C ARG A 134 8.20 -7.61 -17.21
N GLN A 135 8.91 -6.64 -16.66
CA GLN A 135 9.48 -6.64 -15.30
C GLN A 135 8.59 -5.91 -14.30
N THR A 136 7.33 -5.65 -14.64
CA THR A 136 6.37 -5.13 -13.69
C THR A 136 6.00 -6.23 -12.70
N LEU A 137 6.20 -5.93 -11.42
CA LEU A 137 5.85 -6.83 -10.32
C LEU A 137 4.36 -6.71 -10.00
N THR A 138 3.79 -7.80 -9.55
CA THR A 138 2.39 -7.90 -9.12
C THR A 138 2.31 -8.51 -7.72
N PRO A 139 1.18 -8.40 -7.01
CA PRO A 139 0.97 -9.09 -5.74
C PRO A 139 0.89 -10.61 -5.87
N GLN A 140 0.79 -11.15 -7.08
CA GLN A 140 0.62 -12.59 -7.32
C GLN A 140 1.79 -13.42 -6.79
N LEU A 141 1.56 -14.16 -5.71
CA LEU A 141 2.55 -15.08 -5.16
C LEU A 141 2.84 -16.24 -6.12
N ARG A 142 4.11 -16.51 -6.34
CA ARG A 142 4.61 -17.51 -7.30
C ARG A 142 4.90 -18.82 -6.59
N MET A 143 4.01 -19.80 -6.78
CA MET A 143 4.17 -21.16 -6.23
C MET A 143 5.02 -22.07 -7.12
N ASP A 144 5.30 -21.65 -8.35
CA ASP A 144 6.08 -22.38 -9.35
C ASP A 144 7.62 -22.16 -9.23
N LYS A 145 8.07 -21.39 -8.26
CA LYS A 145 9.49 -21.00 -8.10
C LYS A 145 10.25 -21.78 -7.02
N GLY A 146 9.70 -22.89 -6.56
CA GLY A 146 10.25 -23.68 -5.45
C GLY A 146 10.00 -23.03 -4.10
N THR A 147 10.90 -23.26 -3.13
CA THR A 147 10.78 -22.66 -1.81
C THR A 147 11.10 -21.15 -1.88
N THR A 148 10.21 -20.34 -1.33
CA THR A 148 10.33 -18.87 -1.36
C THR A 148 10.06 -18.31 0.03
N ASP A 149 10.62 -17.15 0.33
CA ASP A 149 10.38 -16.38 1.55
C ASP A 149 9.58 -15.12 1.24
N LEU A 150 8.76 -14.71 2.22
CA LEU A 150 8.13 -13.40 2.28
C LEU A 150 8.93 -12.52 3.21
N ILE A 151 9.31 -11.35 2.72
CA ILE A 151 10.08 -10.35 3.47
C ILE A 151 9.22 -9.11 3.62
N LEU A 152 8.99 -8.69 4.87
CA LEU A 152 8.43 -7.38 5.19
C LEU A 152 9.53 -6.33 5.11
N ILE A 153 9.22 -5.21 4.49
CA ILE A 153 10.00 -3.97 4.53
C ILE A 153 9.17 -2.96 5.28
N ASP A 154 9.63 -2.51 6.45
CA ASP A 154 8.95 -1.57 7.34
C ASP A 154 9.74 -0.26 7.43
N LEU A 155 9.34 0.76 6.68
CA LEU A 155 9.97 2.08 6.72
C LEU A 155 9.59 2.88 7.99
N GLY A 156 8.59 2.43 8.75
CA GLY A 156 8.26 2.96 10.07
C GLY A 156 9.23 2.52 11.18
N ARG A 157 10.22 1.65 10.87
CA ARG A 157 11.25 1.18 11.80
C ARG A 157 10.67 0.66 13.12
N GLY A 158 9.57 -0.10 13.07
CA GLY A 158 8.93 -0.70 14.23
C GLY A 158 8.13 0.27 15.11
N GLN A 159 7.90 1.51 14.67
CA GLN A 159 7.08 2.46 15.44
C GLN A 159 5.60 2.02 15.53
N ASN A 160 5.11 1.28 14.55
CA ASN A 160 3.76 0.68 14.55
C ASN A 160 2.65 1.69 14.87
N ARG A 161 2.73 2.92 14.32
CA ARG A 161 1.78 4.01 14.57
C ARG A 161 0.43 3.69 13.93
N MET A 162 -0.63 3.70 14.75
CA MET A 162 -1.98 3.26 14.38
C MET A 162 -2.95 4.43 14.11
N GLY A 163 -2.45 5.65 14.06
CA GLY A 163 -3.30 6.83 13.84
C GLY A 163 -3.99 6.81 12.49
N ALA A 164 -5.29 7.03 12.50
CA ALA A 164 -6.20 7.03 11.35
C ALA A 164 -6.22 5.72 10.53
N SER A 165 -5.64 4.63 11.05
CA SER A 165 -5.67 3.32 10.36
C SER A 165 -7.11 2.82 10.15
N ILE A 166 -7.30 1.97 9.16
CA ILE A 166 -8.60 1.33 8.89
C ILE A 166 -9.10 0.59 10.13
N LEU A 167 -8.22 -0.08 10.88
CA LEU A 167 -8.62 -0.72 12.13
C LEU A 167 -9.19 0.32 13.13
N ALA A 168 -8.55 1.47 13.30
CA ALA A 168 -9.06 2.52 14.18
C ALA A 168 -10.43 3.04 13.70
N GLN A 169 -10.59 3.27 12.40
CA GLN A 169 -11.84 3.74 11.79
C GLN A 169 -12.98 2.73 11.97
N THR A 170 -12.76 1.43 11.79
CA THR A 170 -13.79 0.39 11.99
C THR A 170 -14.27 0.33 13.43
N HIS A 171 -13.45 0.78 14.38
CA HIS A 171 -13.84 0.94 15.80
C HIS A 171 -14.38 2.34 16.15
N GLY A 172 -14.64 3.21 15.16
CA GLY A 172 -15.11 4.58 15.38
C GLY A 172 -14.09 5.45 16.13
N LYS A 173 -12.80 5.17 15.96
CA LYS A 173 -11.67 5.86 16.61
C LYS A 173 -10.73 6.44 15.56
N LEU A 174 -9.99 7.47 15.96
CA LEU A 174 -8.97 8.08 15.12
C LEU A 174 -7.54 7.62 15.48
N GLY A 175 -7.32 7.15 16.70
CA GLY A 175 -5.96 6.87 17.19
C GLY A 175 -5.25 8.12 17.69
N LYS A 176 -3.94 8.02 17.96
CA LYS A 176 -3.17 9.12 18.57
C LYS A 176 -1.92 9.52 17.78
N GLN A 177 -1.24 8.57 17.18
CA GLN A 177 0.05 8.78 16.53
C GLN A 177 -0.11 8.52 15.03
N ALA A 178 0.18 9.55 14.24
CA ALA A 178 0.18 9.47 12.79
C ALA A 178 1.44 8.73 12.30
N PRO A 179 1.34 7.76 11.38
CA PRO A 179 2.47 7.35 10.57
C PRO A 179 2.98 8.53 9.73
N ASP A 180 4.28 8.54 9.43
CA ASP A 180 4.91 9.63 8.70
C ASP A 180 6.13 9.14 7.90
N VAL A 181 6.58 9.93 6.94
CA VAL A 181 7.91 9.81 6.33
C VAL A 181 8.90 10.50 7.25
N ASP A 182 9.50 9.73 8.15
CA ASP A 182 10.44 10.28 9.14
C ASP A 182 11.81 10.63 8.52
N ASP A 183 12.21 9.87 7.47
CA ASP A 183 13.48 10.07 6.75
C ASP A 183 13.28 9.87 5.24
N ALA A 184 13.51 10.90 4.46
CA ALA A 184 13.45 10.83 3.01
C ALA A 184 14.54 9.94 2.40
N GLU A 185 15.70 9.81 3.07
CA GLU A 185 16.78 8.94 2.60
C GLU A 185 16.40 7.46 2.69
N ASP A 186 15.63 7.05 3.72
CA ASP A 186 15.10 5.67 3.80
C ASP A 186 14.19 5.36 2.60
N LEU A 187 13.34 6.29 2.21
CA LEU A 187 12.44 6.12 1.05
C LEU A 187 13.21 6.08 -0.28
N LYS A 188 14.28 6.90 -0.43
CA LYS A 188 15.19 6.83 -1.59
C LYS A 188 15.93 5.50 -1.64
N ALA A 189 16.47 5.06 -0.51
CA ALA A 189 17.20 3.80 -0.38
C ALA A 189 16.29 2.62 -0.71
N PHE A 190 15.08 2.60 -0.15
CA PHE A 190 14.06 1.60 -0.46
C PHE A 190 13.79 1.52 -1.97
N PHE A 191 13.48 2.66 -2.60
CA PHE A 191 13.20 2.69 -4.03
C PHE A 191 14.37 2.16 -4.85
N ALA A 192 15.59 2.59 -4.54
CA ALA A 192 16.79 2.17 -5.26
C ALA A 192 17.04 0.66 -5.12
N VAL A 193 16.87 0.10 -3.91
CA VAL A 193 17.05 -1.35 -3.67
C VAL A 193 15.99 -2.15 -4.42
N ILE A 194 14.71 -1.75 -4.36
CA ILE A 194 13.64 -2.44 -5.09
C ILE A 194 13.92 -2.44 -6.60
N GLN A 195 14.33 -1.29 -7.17
CA GLN A 195 14.66 -1.21 -8.59
C GLN A 195 15.88 -2.09 -8.96
N GLY A 196 16.90 -2.15 -8.10
CA GLY A 196 18.06 -3.03 -8.28
C GLY A 196 17.68 -4.51 -8.24
N LEU A 197 17.00 -4.93 -7.19
CA LEU A 197 16.53 -6.31 -7.01
C LEU A 197 15.60 -6.78 -8.14
N ASN A 198 14.73 -5.89 -8.63
CA ASN A 198 13.88 -6.17 -9.79
C ASN A 198 14.71 -6.33 -11.07
N ALA A 199 15.72 -5.45 -11.28
CA ALA A 199 16.64 -5.56 -12.42
C ALA A 199 17.36 -6.89 -12.47
N ASP A 200 17.80 -7.37 -11.31
CA ASP A 200 18.58 -8.60 -11.15
C ASP A 200 17.69 -9.85 -11.13
N GLY A 201 16.34 -9.68 -11.19
CA GLY A 201 15.37 -10.77 -11.22
C GLY A 201 15.24 -11.52 -9.89
N HIS A 202 15.56 -10.88 -8.77
CA HIS A 202 15.41 -11.45 -7.43
C HIS A 202 13.98 -11.42 -6.93
N LEU A 203 13.19 -10.42 -7.35
CA LEU A 203 11.81 -10.25 -6.89
C LEU A 203 10.84 -11.11 -7.72
N LEU A 204 10.00 -11.87 -7.04
CA LEU A 204 8.98 -12.75 -7.64
C LEU A 204 7.58 -12.14 -7.55
N ALA A 205 7.28 -11.44 -6.44
CA ALA A 205 6.06 -10.68 -6.22
C ALA A 205 6.35 -9.48 -5.32
N TYR A 206 5.48 -8.50 -5.38
CA TYR A 206 5.57 -7.25 -4.64
C TYR A 206 4.19 -6.71 -4.32
N HIS A 207 3.98 -6.25 -3.10
CA HIS A 207 2.81 -5.47 -2.68
C HIS A 207 3.27 -4.39 -1.69
N ASP A 208 2.83 -3.15 -1.87
CA ASP A 208 3.06 -2.12 -0.86
C ASP A 208 2.24 -2.40 0.41
N ARG A 209 2.64 -1.83 1.52
CA ARG A 209 1.84 -1.84 2.74
C ARG A 209 1.07 -0.53 2.83
N SER A 210 -0.24 -0.62 2.77
CA SER A 210 -1.14 0.54 2.81
C SER A 210 -2.35 0.27 3.73
N ASP A 211 -3.54 0.58 3.29
CA ASP A 211 -4.77 0.46 4.07
C ASP A 211 -4.98 -0.96 4.62
N GLY A 212 -5.21 -1.04 5.94
CA GLY A 212 -5.36 -2.31 6.67
C GLY A 212 -4.05 -2.99 7.05
N GLY A 213 -2.90 -2.42 6.71
CA GLY A 213 -1.58 -2.82 7.16
C GLY A 213 -1.09 -4.16 6.61
N LEU A 214 -0.15 -4.79 7.33
CA LEU A 214 0.49 -6.03 6.92
C LEU A 214 -0.51 -7.16 6.67
N LEU A 215 -1.54 -7.32 7.53
CA LEU A 215 -2.52 -8.40 7.36
C LEU A 215 -3.21 -8.30 6.01
N THR A 216 -3.67 -7.11 5.63
CA THR A 216 -4.35 -6.88 4.35
C THR A 216 -3.41 -7.15 3.19
N SER A 217 -2.19 -6.58 3.21
CA SER A 217 -1.20 -6.80 2.13
C SER A 217 -0.91 -8.28 1.88
N VAL A 218 -0.65 -9.07 2.94
CA VAL A 218 -0.32 -10.50 2.73
C VAL A 218 -1.53 -11.33 2.29
N VAL A 219 -2.76 -11.04 2.76
CA VAL A 219 -3.94 -11.79 2.30
C VAL A 219 -4.31 -11.43 0.87
N GLU A 220 -4.13 -10.18 0.43
CA GLU A 220 -4.31 -9.77 -0.96
C GLU A 220 -3.30 -10.44 -1.89
N MET A 221 -2.05 -10.58 -1.46
CA MET A 221 -1.05 -11.39 -2.18
C MET A 221 -1.48 -12.87 -2.27
N ALA A 222 -2.08 -13.43 -1.21
CA ALA A 222 -2.62 -14.79 -1.24
C ALA A 222 -3.83 -14.92 -2.16
N PHE A 223 -4.69 -13.89 -2.24
CA PHE A 223 -5.82 -13.86 -3.19
C PHE A 223 -5.29 -13.92 -4.62
N ALA A 224 -4.33 -13.06 -4.96
CA ALA A 224 -3.73 -13.02 -6.28
C ALA A 224 -2.97 -14.31 -6.64
N GLY A 225 -2.30 -14.93 -5.67
CA GLY A 225 -1.54 -16.17 -5.86
C GLY A 225 -2.37 -17.45 -5.78
N HIS A 226 -3.64 -17.39 -5.40
CA HIS A 226 -4.53 -18.54 -5.14
C HIS A 226 -3.88 -19.57 -4.16
N CYS A 227 -3.10 -19.10 -3.20
CA CYS A 227 -2.38 -19.94 -2.24
C CYS A 227 -2.72 -19.56 -0.79
N GLY A 228 -2.22 -20.34 0.16
CA GLY A 228 -2.25 -20.01 1.57
C GLY A 228 -0.96 -19.33 2.01
N LEU A 229 -0.89 -19.00 3.30
CA LEU A 229 0.24 -18.33 3.94
C LEU A 229 0.57 -18.98 5.27
N ASN A 230 1.86 -19.04 5.58
CA ASN A 230 2.35 -19.31 6.92
C ASN A 230 3.24 -18.12 7.35
N ILE A 231 2.69 -17.25 8.19
CA ILE A 231 3.35 -16.03 8.68
C ILE A 231 3.78 -16.25 10.12
N VAL A 232 5.01 -15.91 10.44
CA VAL A 232 5.62 -16.02 11.79
C VAL A 232 6.12 -14.63 12.20
N LEU A 233 5.57 -14.09 13.27
CA LEU A 233 5.85 -12.71 13.71
C LEU A 233 7.05 -12.60 14.65
N ASP A 234 7.72 -13.71 14.97
CA ASP A 234 8.83 -13.76 15.94
C ASP A 234 10.02 -12.86 15.57
N SER A 235 10.18 -12.53 14.28
CA SER A 235 11.23 -11.63 13.78
C SER A 235 10.88 -10.15 13.89
N VAL A 236 9.61 -9.81 14.15
CA VAL A 236 9.10 -8.42 14.13
C VAL A 236 8.36 -8.03 15.41
N ALA A 237 8.08 -8.96 16.31
CA ALA A 237 7.43 -8.75 17.60
C ALA A 237 8.33 -9.26 18.74
N GLU A 238 8.42 -8.49 19.81
CA GLU A 238 9.04 -8.94 21.07
C GLU A 238 7.98 -9.39 22.09
N ASP A 239 6.78 -8.80 22.04
CA ASP A 239 5.67 -9.07 22.95
C ASP A 239 4.35 -9.24 22.20
N ALA A 240 3.48 -10.10 22.73
CA ALA A 240 2.13 -10.32 22.18
C ALA A 240 1.26 -9.05 22.13
N ALA A 241 1.54 -8.06 22.99
CA ALA A 241 0.84 -6.77 22.96
C ALA A 241 1.12 -5.94 21.70
N GLU A 242 2.22 -6.20 21.00
CA GLU A 242 2.62 -5.48 19.78
C GLU A 242 1.92 -6.02 18.52
N ILE A 243 1.38 -7.24 18.56
CA ILE A 243 0.86 -7.96 17.39
C ILE A 243 -0.16 -7.14 16.62
N ASN A 244 -1.12 -6.50 17.31
CA ASN A 244 -2.11 -5.65 16.63
C ASN A 244 -1.46 -4.43 15.95
N GLY A 245 -0.47 -3.82 16.57
CA GLY A 245 0.30 -2.74 15.97
C GLY A 245 1.01 -3.21 14.71
N ILE A 246 1.68 -4.35 14.75
CA ILE A 246 2.43 -4.92 13.62
C ILE A 246 1.51 -5.30 12.46
N LEU A 247 0.38 -5.95 12.76
CA LEU A 247 -0.54 -6.41 11.72
C LEU A 247 -1.34 -5.30 11.05
N PHE A 248 -1.65 -4.21 11.77
CA PHE A 248 -2.62 -3.21 11.32
C PHE A 248 -2.09 -1.79 11.25
N ASN A 249 -0.79 -1.55 11.52
CA ASN A 249 -0.22 -0.24 11.23
C ASN A 249 -0.12 -0.03 9.71
N GLU A 250 -0.26 1.22 9.32
CA GLU A 250 -0.22 1.64 7.92
C GLU A 250 1.01 2.54 7.67
N GLU A 251 2.12 2.21 8.33
CA GLU A 251 3.43 2.78 8.00
C GLU A 251 3.81 2.41 6.56
N LEU A 252 4.60 3.24 5.89
CA LEU A 252 5.10 2.91 4.55
C LEU A 252 5.95 1.63 4.57
N GLY A 253 5.88 0.90 3.50
CA GLY A 253 6.65 -0.33 3.34
C GLY A 253 6.11 -1.21 2.24
N ALA A 254 6.57 -2.45 2.21
CA ALA A 254 6.12 -3.45 1.24
C ALA A 254 6.32 -4.86 1.76
N VAL A 255 5.65 -5.81 1.13
CA VAL A 255 5.95 -7.23 1.23
C VAL A 255 6.47 -7.71 -0.12
N ILE A 256 7.61 -8.38 -0.12
CA ILE A 256 8.21 -8.96 -1.31
C ILE A 256 8.32 -10.48 -1.17
N GLN A 257 8.19 -11.18 -2.30
CA GLN A 257 8.50 -12.61 -2.39
C GLN A 257 9.82 -12.80 -3.12
N VAL A 258 10.71 -13.60 -2.54
CA VAL A 258 12.02 -13.95 -3.11
C VAL A 258 12.24 -15.46 -3.02
N ARG A 259 13.14 -16.01 -3.85
CA ARG A 259 13.59 -17.39 -3.64
C ARG A 259 14.36 -17.49 -2.33
N GLN A 260 14.18 -18.57 -1.61
CA GLN A 260 14.82 -18.77 -0.31
C GLN A 260 16.36 -18.77 -0.40
N ASP A 261 16.92 -19.29 -1.48
CA ASP A 261 18.37 -19.27 -1.72
C ASP A 261 18.92 -17.85 -1.99
N ALA A 262 18.08 -16.91 -2.43
CA ALA A 262 18.44 -15.52 -2.66
C ALA A 262 18.20 -14.62 -1.42
N THR A 263 17.50 -15.09 -0.40
CA THR A 263 17.16 -14.30 0.79
C THR A 263 18.38 -13.65 1.45
N PRO A 264 19.51 -14.33 1.68
CA PRO A 264 20.67 -13.68 2.29
C PRO A 264 21.23 -12.51 1.47
N ASP A 265 21.27 -12.64 0.15
CA ASP A 265 21.78 -11.58 -0.76
C ASP A 265 20.82 -10.39 -0.79
N VAL A 266 19.50 -10.64 -0.77
CA VAL A 266 18.48 -9.59 -0.70
C VAL A 266 18.60 -8.81 0.61
N LEU A 267 18.67 -9.48 1.76
CA LEU A 267 18.86 -8.83 3.06
C LEU A 267 20.16 -8.03 3.12
N ALA A 268 21.25 -8.56 2.51
CA ALA A 268 22.53 -7.85 2.44
C ALA A 268 22.43 -6.54 1.62
N GLN A 269 21.63 -6.50 0.54
CA GLN A 269 21.43 -5.28 -0.24
C GLN A 269 20.67 -4.21 0.56
N PHE A 270 19.63 -4.58 1.30
CA PHE A 270 18.96 -3.65 2.22
C PHE A 270 19.89 -3.16 3.33
N SER A 271 20.69 -4.06 3.90
CA SER A 271 21.68 -3.69 4.91
C SER A 271 22.73 -2.71 4.39
N ALA A 272 23.26 -2.93 3.18
CA ALA A 272 24.21 -2.03 2.54
C ALA A 272 23.62 -0.64 2.24
N ALA A 273 22.29 -0.56 2.08
CA ALA A 273 21.54 0.67 1.87
C ALA A 273 21.12 1.37 3.18
N GLY A 274 21.54 0.86 4.37
CA GLY A 274 21.15 1.43 5.67
C GLY A 274 19.79 1.01 6.20
N LEU A 275 19.14 0.02 5.54
CA LEU A 275 17.79 -0.45 5.87
C LEU A 275 17.79 -1.83 6.58
N ALA A 276 18.87 -2.22 7.24
CA ALA A 276 18.98 -3.51 7.92
C ALA A 276 17.87 -3.74 8.96
N GLU A 277 17.50 -2.69 9.69
CA GLU A 277 16.45 -2.74 10.74
C GLU A 277 15.02 -2.63 10.19
N CYS A 278 14.91 -2.33 8.88
CA CYS A 278 13.61 -2.21 8.20
C CYS A 278 13.13 -3.53 7.59
N VAL A 279 13.95 -4.58 7.57
CA VAL A 279 13.63 -5.81 6.80
C VAL A 279 13.63 -7.05 7.67
N ALA A 280 12.60 -7.86 7.51
CA ALA A 280 12.46 -9.12 8.24
C ALA A 280 11.82 -10.20 7.37
N VAL A 281 12.32 -11.44 7.47
CA VAL A 281 11.63 -12.59 6.90
C VAL A 281 10.45 -12.93 7.80
N ILE A 282 9.24 -12.89 7.24
CA ILE A 282 8.00 -13.05 8.00
C ILE A 282 7.25 -14.36 7.68
N GLY A 283 7.72 -15.16 6.74
CA GLY A 283 7.06 -16.44 6.42
C GLY A 283 7.16 -16.86 4.97
N GLN A 284 6.20 -17.68 4.55
CA GLN A 284 6.20 -18.34 3.24
C GLN A 284 4.78 -18.55 2.72
N PRO A 285 4.56 -18.54 1.40
CA PRO A 285 3.33 -19.04 0.81
C PRO A 285 3.25 -20.57 0.91
N ILE A 286 2.05 -21.11 1.10
CA ILE A 286 1.79 -22.55 1.22
C ILE A 286 0.67 -23.00 0.29
N ASN A 287 0.70 -24.28 -0.08
CA ASN A 287 -0.19 -24.82 -1.12
C ASN A 287 -1.45 -25.50 -0.55
N ASN A 288 -2.13 -24.89 0.42
CA ASN A 288 -3.34 -25.46 1.02
C ASN A 288 -4.51 -24.48 1.21
N GLY A 289 -4.39 -23.24 0.74
CA GLY A 289 -5.43 -22.22 0.86
C GLY A 289 -5.69 -21.71 2.29
N GLU A 290 -4.89 -22.10 3.28
CA GLU A 290 -5.00 -21.62 4.66
C GLU A 290 -4.08 -20.40 4.88
N VAL A 291 -4.57 -19.42 5.63
CA VAL A 291 -3.79 -18.30 6.11
C VAL A 291 -3.56 -18.50 7.60
N ASN A 292 -2.31 -18.76 7.97
CA ASN A 292 -1.91 -18.98 9.35
C ASN A 292 -0.92 -17.89 9.77
N ILE A 293 -1.18 -17.26 10.91
CA ILE A 293 -0.29 -16.28 11.55
C ILE A 293 0.00 -16.78 12.96
N SER A 294 1.26 -16.82 13.32
CA SER A 294 1.73 -17.30 14.63
C SER A 294 2.75 -16.33 15.26
N PHE A 295 2.86 -16.40 16.59
CA PHE A 295 3.87 -15.73 17.37
C PHE A 295 4.31 -16.63 18.52
N ASN A 296 5.62 -16.87 18.70
CA ASN A 296 6.19 -17.76 19.70
C ASN A 296 5.57 -19.18 19.71
N GLY A 297 5.16 -19.66 18.53
CA GLY A 297 4.51 -20.95 18.37
C GLY A 297 3.00 -20.99 18.67
N ASP A 298 2.44 -19.92 19.18
CA ASP A 298 0.99 -19.79 19.41
C ASP A 298 0.29 -19.24 18.17
N THR A 299 -0.91 -19.74 17.89
CA THR A 299 -1.74 -19.24 16.77
C THR A 299 -2.33 -17.89 17.12
N VAL A 300 -1.98 -16.87 16.33
CA VAL A 300 -2.57 -15.51 16.38
C VAL A 300 -3.83 -15.45 15.53
N PHE A 301 -3.76 -16.00 14.33
CA PHE A 301 -4.88 -16.01 13.38
C PHE A 301 -4.82 -17.26 12.49
N THR A 302 -5.99 -17.78 12.14
CA THR A 302 -6.15 -18.77 11.08
C THR A 302 -7.44 -18.51 10.30
N GLY A 303 -7.38 -18.67 8.99
CA GLY A 303 -8.52 -18.45 8.11
C GLY A 303 -8.35 -19.15 6.77
N GLN A 304 -9.45 -19.31 6.05
CA GLN A 304 -9.44 -19.83 4.68
C GLN A 304 -9.32 -18.67 3.70
N ARG A 305 -8.34 -18.69 2.79
CA ARG A 305 -8.11 -17.64 1.78
C ARG A 305 -9.41 -17.23 1.06
N ARG A 306 -10.18 -18.19 0.56
CA ARG A 306 -11.41 -17.92 -0.19
C ARG A 306 -12.49 -17.22 0.64
N LEU A 307 -12.59 -17.53 1.93
CA LEU A 307 -13.55 -16.86 2.83
C LEU A 307 -13.12 -15.43 3.12
N LEU A 308 -11.82 -15.20 3.32
CA LEU A 308 -11.25 -13.86 3.48
C LEU A 308 -11.44 -13.03 2.21
N GLN A 309 -11.19 -13.61 1.04
CA GLN A 309 -11.39 -12.96 -0.26
C GLN A 309 -12.85 -12.61 -0.50
N ARG A 310 -13.78 -13.49 -0.11
CA ARG A 310 -15.21 -13.21 -0.20
C ARG A 310 -15.61 -12.04 0.71
N GLN A 311 -15.09 -11.97 1.94
CA GLN A 311 -15.32 -10.84 2.86
C GLN A 311 -14.74 -9.54 2.29
N TRP A 312 -13.53 -9.59 1.73
CA TRP A 312 -12.88 -8.45 1.07
C TRP A 312 -13.70 -7.94 -0.12
N ALA A 313 -14.24 -8.82 -0.94
CA ALA A 313 -15.03 -8.48 -2.13
C ALA A 313 -16.48 -8.07 -1.83
N GLU A 314 -17.01 -8.31 -0.62
CA GLU A 314 -18.43 -8.14 -0.27
C GLU A 314 -18.97 -6.74 -0.60
N THR A 315 -18.27 -5.68 -0.20
CA THR A 315 -18.73 -4.31 -0.43
C THR A 315 -18.82 -3.99 -1.93
N SER A 316 -17.81 -4.38 -2.71
CA SER A 316 -17.79 -4.19 -4.17
C SER A 316 -18.91 -4.98 -4.84
N TYR A 317 -19.14 -6.21 -4.42
CA TYR A 317 -20.25 -7.04 -4.89
C TYR A 317 -21.61 -6.38 -4.63
N GLN A 318 -21.86 -5.86 -3.44
CA GLN A 318 -23.14 -5.20 -3.13
C GLN A 318 -23.37 -3.94 -3.99
N ILE A 319 -22.32 -3.15 -4.23
CA ILE A 319 -22.39 -1.98 -5.13
C ILE A 319 -22.65 -2.44 -6.58
N GLN A 320 -21.94 -3.45 -7.06
CA GLN A 320 -22.09 -3.99 -8.40
C GLN A 320 -23.51 -4.53 -8.61
N ARG A 321 -24.05 -5.27 -7.64
CA ARG A 321 -25.41 -5.82 -7.68
C ARG A 321 -26.48 -4.74 -7.78
N LEU A 322 -26.28 -3.55 -7.19
CA LEU A 322 -27.19 -2.41 -7.29
C LEU A 322 -27.11 -1.69 -8.65
N ARG A 323 -25.93 -1.69 -9.27
CA ARG A 323 -25.66 -0.95 -10.49
C ARG A 323 -25.88 -1.78 -11.77
N ASP A 324 -25.44 -3.05 -11.73
CA ASP A 324 -25.35 -3.93 -12.91
C ASP A 324 -26.45 -5.04 -12.87
N ASN A 325 -26.29 -6.07 -13.68
CA ASN A 325 -27.17 -7.24 -13.62
C ASN A 325 -26.89 -8.03 -12.33
N ALA A 326 -27.88 -8.14 -11.45
CA ALA A 326 -27.74 -8.76 -10.13
C ALA A 326 -27.33 -10.23 -10.19
N ASP A 327 -27.87 -11.01 -11.17
CA ASP A 327 -27.57 -12.43 -11.30
C ASP A 327 -26.11 -12.66 -11.77
N CYS A 328 -25.61 -11.79 -12.66
CA CYS A 328 -24.23 -11.83 -13.11
C CYS A 328 -23.25 -11.46 -11.96
N ALA A 329 -23.59 -10.42 -11.18
CA ALA A 329 -22.81 -10.02 -10.03
C ALA A 329 -22.73 -11.14 -8.97
N GLU A 330 -23.83 -11.86 -8.72
CA GLU A 330 -23.89 -12.99 -7.81
C GLU A 330 -23.03 -14.15 -8.30
N GLN A 331 -23.12 -14.50 -9.58
CA GLN A 331 -22.28 -15.55 -10.18
C GLN A 331 -20.79 -15.24 -10.07
N GLU A 332 -20.37 -14.00 -10.35
CA GLU A 332 -18.99 -13.55 -10.19
C GLU A 332 -18.51 -13.63 -8.74
N PHE A 333 -19.38 -13.25 -7.80
CA PHE A 333 -19.06 -13.33 -6.37
C PHE A 333 -18.98 -14.77 -5.85
N ASP A 334 -19.80 -15.69 -6.36
CA ASP A 334 -19.80 -17.09 -5.95
C ASP A 334 -18.59 -17.86 -6.48
N VAL A 335 -18.04 -17.49 -7.64
CA VAL A 335 -16.82 -18.08 -8.20
C VAL A 335 -15.62 -17.99 -7.22
N ILE A 336 -15.58 -17.00 -6.33
CA ILE A 336 -14.53 -16.87 -5.31
C ILE A 336 -14.43 -18.11 -4.41
N LEU A 337 -15.54 -18.82 -4.22
CA LEU A 337 -15.59 -20.04 -3.38
C LEU A 337 -15.20 -21.32 -4.11
N GLU A 338 -15.07 -21.31 -5.42
CA GLU A 338 -14.70 -22.47 -6.22
C GLU A 338 -13.22 -22.81 -6.02
N GLU A 339 -12.94 -24.01 -5.51
CA GLU A 339 -11.55 -24.43 -5.20
C GLU A 339 -10.71 -24.64 -6.47
N ASP A 340 -11.35 -25.17 -7.53
CA ASP A 340 -10.67 -25.54 -8.77
C ASP A 340 -10.63 -24.38 -9.80
N ASN A 341 -11.11 -23.19 -9.43
CA ASN A 341 -11.06 -22.05 -10.31
C ASN A 341 -9.62 -21.54 -10.41
N PRO A 342 -8.97 -21.59 -11.58
CA PRO A 342 -7.59 -21.16 -11.72
C PRO A 342 -7.41 -19.62 -11.65
N GLY A 343 -8.50 -18.87 -11.56
CA GLY A 343 -8.48 -17.41 -11.70
C GLY A 343 -8.31 -16.97 -13.16
N LEU A 344 -8.09 -15.67 -13.35
CA LEU A 344 -7.74 -15.13 -14.66
C LEU A 344 -6.27 -15.42 -14.96
N SER A 345 -6.02 -16.00 -16.11
CA SER A 345 -4.66 -16.16 -16.66
C SER A 345 -4.36 -14.99 -17.59
N THR A 346 -3.31 -14.26 -17.32
CA THR A 346 -2.81 -13.16 -18.17
C THR A 346 -1.60 -13.61 -18.98
#